data_33ecc1cd9bd50a7573cd0b33f1d8ac73
#
_entry.id   33ecc1cd9bd50a7573cd0b33f1d8ac73
#
_cell.length_a   1.000
_cell.length_b   1.000
_cell.length_c   1.000
_cell.angle_alpha   90.00
_cell.angle_beta   90.00
_cell.angle_gamma   90.00
#
_symmetry.space_group_name_H-M   'P 1'
#
loop_
_entity.id
_entity.type
_entity.pdbx_description
1 polymer ?
#
loop_
_entity_poly.entity_id
_entity_poly.type
_entity_poly.pdbx_seq_one_letter_code
_entity_poly.pdbx_strand_id
1 'polypeptide(L)'
;MIVPELNELGIEDSRNTRGRFEQWVKNPQCEANSLSAVLNVKMSEVAKSIGYNPEFGQSPFAITRGFQFEAWLFKEDAKVLHSSLVKTGMLKEEESGLIDYRITMNGGPKLKSIDQAIESSKNLLLSLTSKHTVKQPAIVAGLTVRIPKGVMLPEATLIIDAALITRAEAGFLIRVGEIKVFPDRGGHTDPAEISTARAQAGVYQHALSLAVQDLQLQNSVKVDTTGFLVFTWPGSNSPVIRPNEDLTFQALRAEQGFEKLDQIASGIVKNRPEDVSDHLEWVAHSKTEYREACWGFCDLAARCQDLAIEQDRAIVLGRDASRALGTVTVSRAIELMDGATPETEFEQSLQQQLQDANWEALNK
;
A
#
# COMPACT_ATOMS: atom_id res chain seq x y z
N MET A 1 -7.76 12.03 18.98
CA MET A 1 -7.83 13.49 19.19
C MET A 1 -7.72 14.11 17.82
N ILE A 2 -8.79 14.70 17.30
CA ILE A 2 -8.85 15.29 15.96
C ILE A 2 -7.83 16.43 15.93
N VAL A 3 -7.00 16.49 14.90
CA VAL A 3 -6.15 17.65 14.61
C VAL A 3 -6.97 18.56 13.69
N PRO A 4 -7.67 19.59 14.22
CA PRO A 4 -8.53 20.49 13.41
C PRO A 4 -7.75 21.26 12.37
N GLU A 5 -6.46 21.39 12.59
CA GLU A 5 -5.55 22.27 11.89
C GLU A 5 -5.10 21.76 10.50
N LEU A 6 -5.38 20.49 10.14
CA LEU A 6 -5.10 20.02 8.76
C LEU A 6 -5.99 20.69 7.71
N ASN A 7 -7.20 21.10 8.09
CA ASN A 7 -8.05 21.92 7.22
C ASN A 7 -7.42 23.29 6.93
N GLU A 8 -6.62 23.83 7.86
CA GLU A 8 -5.88 25.09 7.69
C GLU A 8 -4.72 24.95 6.69
N LEU A 9 -4.24 23.71 6.45
CA LEU A 9 -3.23 23.43 5.44
C LEU A 9 -3.81 23.30 4.03
N GLY A 10 -5.13 23.39 3.86
CA GLY A 10 -5.80 23.23 2.56
C GLY A 10 -5.66 21.81 1.98
N ILE A 11 -5.46 20.81 2.84
CA ILE A 11 -5.33 19.42 2.40
C ILE A 11 -6.73 18.88 2.12
N GLU A 12 -7.02 18.68 0.84
CA GLU A 12 -8.27 18.08 0.41
C GLU A 12 -8.34 16.58 0.78
N ASP A 13 -9.57 16.09 0.95
CA ASP A 13 -9.89 14.67 1.19
C ASP A 13 -9.20 13.79 0.12
N SER A 14 -8.26 12.97 0.56
CA SER A 14 -7.48 12.15 -0.34
C SER A 14 -8.14 10.81 -0.60
N ARG A 15 -8.60 10.64 -1.82
CA ARG A 15 -9.17 9.38 -2.31
C ARG A 15 -8.14 8.29 -2.59
N ASN A 16 -6.84 8.59 -2.53
CA ASN A 16 -5.75 7.63 -2.76
C ASN A 16 -4.97 7.30 -1.47
N THR A 17 -5.65 7.05 -0.40
CA THR A 17 -5.05 6.77 0.90
C THR A 17 -4.21 5.51 0.92
N ARG A 18 -4.65 4.47 0.23
CA ARG A 18 -3.93 3.20 0.13
C ARG A 18 -2.52 3.43 -0.42
N GLY A 19 -2.39 4.06 -1.58
CA GLY A 19 -1.09 4.30 -2.22
C GLY A 19 -0.15 5.13 -1.35
N ARG A 20 -0.68 6.14 -0.66
CA ARG A 20 0.11 6.97 0.28
C ARG A 20 0.61 6.18 1.47
N PHE A 21 -0.26 5.39 2.09
CA PHE A 21 0.10 4.56 3.23
C PHE A 21 1.13 3.48 2.84
N GLU A 22 0.91 2.78 1.73
CA GLU A 22 1.81 1.78 1.20
C GLU A 22 3.19 2.37 0.85
N GLN A 23 3.24 3.56 0.27
CA GLN A 23 4.49 4.26 0.00
C GLN A 23 5.19 4.66 1.31
N TRP A 24 4.44 5.26 2.24
CA TRP A 24 5.00 5.69 3.52
C TRP A 24 5.60 4.53 4.33
N VAL A 25 4.90 3.41 4.42
CA VAL A 25 5.35 2.21 5.17
C VAL A 25 6.69 1.66 4.66
N LYS A 26 7.00 1.86 3.38
CA LYS A 26 8.28 1.41 2.79
C LYS A 26 9.48 2.18 3.36
N ASN A 27 9.31 3.44 3.73
CA ASN A 27 10.35 4.24 4.37
C ASN A 27 9.77 5.30 5.35
N PRO A 28 9.26 4.88 6.51
CA PRO A 28 8.60 5.78 7.46
C PRO A 28 9.55 6.71 8.23
N GLN A 29 10.87 6.52 8.10
CA GLN A 29 11.87 7.37 8.74
C GLN A 29 12.29 8.56 7.88
N CYS A 30 11.98 8.53 6.59
CA CYS A 30 12.23 9.63 5.66
C CYS A 30 11.19 10.73 5.90
N GLU A 31 11.65 11.94 6.24
CA GLU A 31 10.77 13.09 6.47
C GLU A 31 10.03 13.49 5.20
N ALA A 32 10.71 13.55 4.04
CA ALA A 32 10.09 13.81 2.75
C ALA A 32 8.94 12.83 2.45
N ASN A 33 9.15 11.53 2.71
CA ASN A 33 8.12 10.51 2.52
C ASN A 33 6.93 10.68 3.49
N SER A 34 7.21 11.06 4.73
CA SER A 34 6.19 11.32 5.74
C SER A 34 5.38 12.58 5.42
N LEU A 35 6.05 13.67 5.02
CA LEU A 35 5.40 14.90 4.56
C LEU A 35 4.53 14.65 3.33
N SER A 36 5.05 13.94 2.31
CA SER A 36 4.29 13.56 1.12
C SER A 36 3.00 12.81 1.48
N ALA A 37 3.10 11.85 2.41
CA ALA A 37 1.94 11.08 2.85
C ALA A 37 0.90 11.95 3.59
N VAL A 38 1.34 12.84 4.49
CA VAL A 38 0.46 13.71 5.28
C VAL A 38 -0.14 14.84 4.43
N LEU A 39 0.69 15.49 3.63
CA LEU A 39 0.27 16.63 2.79
C LEU A 39 -0.45 16.21 1.51
N ASN A 40 -0.62 14.92 1.27
CA ASN A 40 -1.22 14.36 0.04
C ASN A 40 -0.52 14.83 -1.24
N VAL A 41 0.79 14.95 -1.19
CA VAL A 41 1.64 15.36 -2.32
C VAL A 41 2.23 14.12 -2.97
N LYS A 42 2.16 14.01 -4.30
CA LYS A 42 2.77 12.89 -5.01
C LYS A 42 4.27 13.10 -5.16
N MET A 43 5.07 12.10 -4.80
CA MET A 43 6.53 12.16 -4.95
C MET A 43 6.96 12.38 -6.40
N SER A 44 6.20 11.92 -7.38
CA SER A 44 6.44 12.19 -8.79
C SER A 44 6.28 13.67 -9.18
N GLU A 45 5.39 14.40 -8.52
CA GLU A 45 5.22 15.84 -8.71
C GLU A 45 6.36 16.61 -8.05
N VAL A 46 6.77 16.17 -6.86
CA VAL A 46 7.96 16.71 -6.17
C VAL A 46 9.23 16.53 -7.01
N ALA A 47 9.46 15.31 -7.54
CA ALA A 47 10.61 15.04 -8.39
C ALA A 47 10.65 15.99 -9.60
N LYS A 48 9.52 16.14 -10.29
CA LYS A 48 9.41 17.06 -11.43
C LYS A 48 9.68 18.52 -11.06
N SER A 49 9.20 18.98 -9.91
CA SER A 49 9.40 20.39 -9.49
C SER A 49 10.87 20.75 -9.28
N ILE A 50 11.71 19.77 -8.97
CA ILE A 50 13.16 19.92 -8.78
C ILE A 50 14.00 19.36 -9.93
N GLY A 51 13.39 19.09 -11.09
CA GLY A 51 14.10 18.74 -12.32
C GLY A 51 14.43 17.24 -12.49
N TYR A 52 13.87 16.35 -11.66
CA TYR A 52 14.04 14.91 -11.81
C TYR A 52 12.87 14.30 -12.58
N ASN A 53 13.17 13.30 -13.42
CA ASN A 53 12.14 12.52 -14.08
C ASN A 53 11.63 11.44 -13.12
N PRO A 54 10.31 11.33 -12.88
CA PRO A 54 9.76 10.25 -12.10
C PRO A 54 9.93 8.93 -12.87
N GLU A 55 10.60 7.97 -12.26
CA GLU A 55 10.88 6.66 -12.87
C GLU A 55 9.94 5.56 -12.38
N PHE A 56 9.26 5.83 -11.27
CA PHE A 56 8.44 4.84 -10.57
C PHE A 56 6.96 5.09 -10.79
N GLY A 57 6.28 4.04 -11.14
CA GLY A 57 4.85 4.00 -11.33
C GLY A 57 4.43 2.66 -11.92
N GLN A 58 3.20 2.26 -11.68
CA GLN A 58 2.67 1.09 -12.37
C GLN A 58 2.55 1.40 -13.86
N SER A 59 3.06 0.52 -14.71
CA SER A 59 2.89 0.68 -16.14
C SER A 59 1.40 0.66 -16.50
N PRO A 60 0.95 1.47 -17.48
CA PRO A 60 -0.45 1.42 -17.94
C PRO A 60 -0.90 0.01 -18.33
N PHE A 61 0.03 -0.81 -18.83
CA PHE A 61 -0.24 -2.20 -19.16
C PHE A 61 -0.54 -3.06 -17.92
N ALA A 62 0.24 -2.89 -16.84
CA ALA A 62 0.02 -3.62 -15.58
C ALA A 62 -1.33 -3.23 -14.95
N ILE A 63 -1.67 -1.94 -14.96
CA ILE A 63 -2.95 -1.44 -14.47
C ILE A 63 -4.11 -2.04 -15.28
N THR A 64 -4.02 -1.97 -16.61
CA THR A 64 -5.04 -2.52 -17.51
C THR A 64 -5.23 -4.03 -17.31
N ARG A 65 -4.13 -4.78 -17.15
CA ARG A 65 -4.18 -6.21 -16.88
C ARG A 65 -4.88 -6.51 -15.55
N GLY A 66 -4.60 -5.71 -14.49
CA GLY A 66 -5.29 -5.82 -13.20
C GLY A 66 -6.80 -5.65 -13.35
N PHE A 67 -7.25 -4.57 -13.98
CA PHE A 67 -8.67 -4.31 -14.21
C PHE A 67 -9.35 -5.39 -15.05
N GLN A 68 -8.69 -5.91 -16.10
CA GLN A 68 -9.23 -7.00 -16.92
C GLN A 68 -9.39 -8.28 -16.12
N PHE A 69 -8.44 -8.61 -15.25
CA PHE A 69 -8.52 -9.77 -14.38
C PHE A 69 -9.65 -9.66 -13.37
N GLU A 70 -9.78 -8.53 -12.68
CA GLU A 70 -10.90 -8.29 -11.77
C GLU A 70 -12.25 -8.32 -12.49
N ALA A 71 -12.37 -7.65 -13.64
CA ALA A 71 -13.59 -7.65 -14.43
C ALA A 71 -14.01 -9.08 -14.84
N TRP A 72 -13.03 -9.92 -15.16
CA TRP A 72 -13.28 -11.31 -15.48
C TRP A 72 -13.69 -12.16 -14.27
N LEU A 73 -13.04 -11.95 -13.09
CA LEU A 73 -13.39 -12.64 -11.86
C LEU A 73 -14.83 -12.39 -11.41
N PHE A 74 -15.30 -11.16 -11.57
CA PHE A 74 -16.64 -10.75 -11.12
C PHE A 74 -17.72 -10.85 -12.21
N LYS A 75 -17.38 -11.34 -13.42
CA LYS A 75 -18.34 -11.59 -14.48
C LYS A 75 -19.31 -12.71 -14.10
N GLU A 76 -20.54 -12.66 -14.66
CA GLU A 76 -21.56 -13.69 -14.47
C GLU A 76 -21.83 -14.00 -12.99
N ASP A 77 -22.09 -12.97 -12.20
CA ASP A 77 -22.33 -13.08 -10.75
C ASP A 77 -21.14 -13.72 -9.99
N ALA A 78 -19.92 -13.38 -10.41
CA ALA A 78 -18.66 -13.91 -9.89
C ALA A 78 -18.53 -15.44 -9.98
N LYS A 79 -19.11 -16.06 -10.97
CA LYS A 79 -19.16 -17.54 -11.11
C LYS A 79 -17.79 -18.20 -11.01
N VAL A 80 -16.76 -17.62 -11.64
CA VAL A 80 -15.40 -18.17 -11.63
C VAL A 80 -14.78 -18.06 -10.25
N LEU A 81 -14.89 -16.90 -9.62
CA LEU A 81 -14.37 -16.67 -8.25
C LEU A 81 -15.11 -17.54 -7.25
N HIS A 82 -16.45 -17.59 -7.32
CA HIS A 82 -17.29 -18.43 -6.46
C HIS A 82 -16.87 -19.90 -6.53
N SER A 83 -16.80 -20.47 -7.74
CA SER A 83 -16.38 -21.88 -7.93
C SER A 83 -14.99 -22.15 -7.35
N SER A 84 -14.06 -21.19 -7.43
CA SER A 84 -12.72 -21.33 -6.88
C SER A 84 -12.73 -21.25 -5.35
N LEU A 85 -13.56 -20.39 -4.75
CA LEU A 85 -13.74 -20.26 -3.31
C LEU A 85 -14.42 -21.50 -2.71
N VAL A 86 -15.39 -22.08 -3.42
CA VAL A 86 -16.02 -23.36 -3.01
C VAL A 86 -15.00 -24.51 -3.01
N LYS A 87 -14.18 -24.63 -4.05
CA LYS A 87 -13.12 -25.66 -4.14
C LYS A 87 -12.12 -25.60 -2.98
N THR A 88 -11.87 -24.42 -2.43
CA THR A 88 -10.97 -24.21 -1.29
C THR A 88 -11.66 -24.27 0.07
N GLY A 89 -12.98 -24.49 0.10
CA GLY A 89 -13.78 -24.55 1.33
C GLY A 89 -14.03 -23.18 1.98
N MET A 90 -13.75 -22.09 1.29
CA MET A 90 -14.01 -20.72 1.78
C MET A 90 -15.50 -20.35 1.71
N LEU A 91 -16.22 -20.93 0.77
CA LEU A 91 -17.67 -20.83 0.61
C LEU A 91 -18.28 -22.23 0.40
N LYS A 92 -19.57 -22.37 0.69
CA LYS A 92 -20.38 -23.51 0.29
C LYS A 92 -21.08 -23.22 -1.04
N GLU A 93 -21.53 -24.24 -1.76
CA GLU A 93 -22.20 -24.05 -3.04
C GLU A 93 -23.49 -23.21 -2.94
N GLU A 94 -24.22 -23.35 -1.86
CA GLU A 94 -25.44 -22.59 -1.58
C GLU A 94 -25.19 -21.13 -1.19
N GLU A 95 -23.96 -20.80 -0.73
CA GLU A 95 -23.53 -19.45 -0.40
C GLU A 95 -23.13 -18.71 -1.67
N SER A 96 -24.09 -18.09 -2.33
CA SER A 96 -23.91 -17.46 -3.64
C SER A 96 -24.47 -16.04 -3.67
N GLY A 97 -24.16 -15.32 -4.73
CA GLY A 97 -24.60 -13.97 -5.01
C GLY A 97 -23.47 -12.95 -4.86
N LEU A 98 -23.43 -12.04 -5.80
CA LEU A 98 -22.47 -10.94 -5.89
C LEU A 98 -23.17 -9.60 -5.65
N ILE A 99 -22.55 -8.75 -4.82
CA ILE A 99 -22.77 -7.31 -4.90
C ILE A 99 -21.47 -6.68 -5.42
N ASP A 100 -21.58 -5.89 -6.49
CA ASP A 100 -20.45 -5.19 -7.10
C ASP A 100 -20.59 -3.68 -6.87
N TYR A 101 -19.76 -3.16 -5.97
CA TYR A 101 -19.65 -1.75 -5.61
C TYR A 101 -18.46 -1.06 -6.28
N ARG A 102 -17.76 -1.73 -7.18
CA ARG A 102 -16.68 -1.09 -7.93
C ARG A 102 -17.25 0.06 -8.76
N ILE A 103 -16.56 1.17 -8.79
CA ILE A 103 -16.96 2.31 -9.60
C ILE A 103 -16.69 2.06 -11.09
N THR A 104 -17.46 2.69 -11.96
CA THR A 104 -17.37 2.48 -13.42
C THR A 104 -15.97 2.74 -13.97
N MET A 105 -15.24 3.72 -13.43
CA MET A 105 -13.85 4.02 -13.83
C MET A 105 -12.88 2.86 -13.52
N ASN A 106 -13.21 2.02 -12.55
CA ASN A 106 -12.41 0.85 -12.14
C ASN A 106 -13.03 -0.46 -12.65
N GLY A 107 -13.74 -0.43 -13.78
CA GLY A 107 -14.36 -1.62 -14.37
C GLY A 107 -15.62 -2.10 -13.66
N GLY A 108 -16.16 -1.32 -12.75
CA GLY A 108 -17.42 -1.62 -12.07
C GLY A 108 -18.63 -1.38 -12.94
N PRO A 109 -19.73 -2.13 -12.75
CA PRO A 109 -20.86 -2.10 -13.68
C PRO A 109 -21.84 -0.94 -13.46
N LYS A 110 -21.96 -0.39 -12.26
CA LYS A 110 -23.09 0.48 -11.91
C LYS A 110 -22.75 1.77 -11.15
N LEU A 111 -21.79 1.76 -10.23
CA LEU A 111 -21.52 2.94 -9.40
C LEU A 111 -20.69 3.98 -10.13
N LYS A 112 -21.09 5.24 -10.05
CA LYS A 112 -20.46 6.36 -10.77
C LYS A 112 -19.45 7.11 -9.96
N SER A 113 -19.49 7.01 -8.63
CA SER A 113 -18.59 7.74 -7.73
C SER A 113 -18.19 6.93 -6.51
N ILE A 114 -17.08 7.31 -5.88
CA ILE A 114 -16.62 6.75 -4.61
C ILE A 114 -17.65 7.00 -3.50
N ASP A 115 -18.31 8.17 -3.47
CA ASP A 115 -19.30 8.49 -2.46
C ASP A 115 -20.50 7.55 -2.53
N GLN A 116 -20.94 7.17 -3.75
CA GLN A 116 -21.97 6.14 -3.91
C GLN A 116 -21.50 4.77 -3.40
N ALA A 117 -20.23 4.41 -3.63
CA ALA A 117 -19.67 3.16 -3.14
C ALA A 117 -19.59 3.15 -1.60
N ILE A 118 -19.19 4.25 -0.97
CA ILE A 118 -19.15 4.40 0.50
C ILE A 118 -20.57 4.22 1.08
N GLU A 119 -21.54 4.96 0.57
CA GLU A 119 -22.92 4.91 1.09
C GLU A 119 -23.55 3.54 0.88
N SER A 120 -23.33 2.93 -0.29
CA SER A 120 -23.83 1.58 -0.58
C SER A 120 -23.19 0.53 0.35
N SER A 121 -21.89 0.63 0.59
CA SER A 121 -21.17 -0.25 1.51
C SER A 121 -21.64 -0.10 2.95
N LYS A 122 -21.85 1.13 3.42
CA LYS A 122 -22.42 1.43 4.73
C LYS A 122 -23.80 0.82 4.89
N ASN A 123 -24.68 1.00 3.91
CA ASN A 123 -26.03 0.45 3.91
C ASN A 123 -26.02 -1.08 3.93
N LEU A 124 -25.09 -1.72 3.20
CA LEU A 124 -24.90 -3.17 3.28
C LEU A 124 -24.51 -3.58 4.72
N LEU A 125 -23.49 -2.98 5.31
CA LEU A 125 -23.05 -3.31 6.68
C LEU A 125 -24.19 -3.14 7.69
N LEU A 126 -24.95 -2.06 7.62
CA LEU A 126 -26.12 -1.81 8.48
C LEU A 126 -27.22 -2.87 8.27
N SER A 127 -27.40 -3.38 7.04
CA SER A 127 -28.39 -4.42 6.75
C SER A 127 -28.06 -5.77 7.40
N LEU A 128 -26.79 -6.04 7.72
CA LEU A 128 -26.36 -7.27 8.38
C LEU A 128 -26.85 -7.38 9.84
N THR A 129 -27.43 -6.31 10.40
CA THR A 129 -28.04 -6.33 11.75
C THR A 129 -29.49 -6.79 11.75
N SER A 130 -30.16 -6.76 10.60
CA SER A 130 -31.58 -7.09 10.52
C SER A 130 -31.82 -8.60 10.64
N LYS A 131 -32.70 -9.01 11.53
CA LYS A 131 -33.14 -10.41 11.67
C LYS A 131 -33.93 -10.95 10.45
N HIS A 132 -34.14 -10.11 9.45
CA HIS A 132 -34.89 -10.50 8.26
C HIS A 132 -34.02 -11.37 7.34
N THR A 133 -34.60 -12.45 6.88
CA THR A 133 -34.06 -13.44 5.93
C THR A 133 -33.87 -12.93 4.49
N VAL A 134 -33.32 -11.73 4.33
CA VAL A 134 -32.87 -11.31 3.02
C VAL A 134 -31.65 -12.17 2.68
N LYS A 135 -31.68 -12.83 1.52
CA LYS A 135 -30.54 -13.61 1.01
C LYS A 135 -29.35 -12.64 0.93
N GLN A 136 -28.40 -12.80 1.82
CA GLN A 136 -27.21 -11.95 1.82
C GLN A 136 -26.27 -12.41 0.70
N PRO A 137 -25.60 -11.47 0.02
CA PRO A 137 -24.57 -11.84 -0.93
C PRO A 137 -23.43 -12.55 -0.23
N ALA A 138 -22.89 -13.59 -0.84
CA ALA A 138 -21.71 -14.25 -0.33
C ALA A 138 -20.43 -13.50 -0.70
N ILE A 139 -20.41 -12.78 -1.82
CA ILE A 139 -19.26 -12.06 -2.36
C ILE A 139 -19.63 -10.58 -2.54
N VAL A 140 -18.75 -9.71 -2.09
CA VAL A 140 -18.84 -8.26 -2.32
C VAL A 140 -17.55 -7.80 -2.99
N ALA A 141 -17.65 -7.20 -4.17
CA ALA A 141 -16.56 -6.57 -4.88
C ALA A 141 -16.57 -5.06 -4.60
N GLY A 142 -15.41 -4.48 -4.32
CA GLY A 142 -15.27 -3.03 -4.12
C GLY A 142 -15.96 -2.51 -2.86
N LEU A 143 -15.99 -3.30 -1.79
CA LEU A 143 -16.51 -2.85 -0.49
C LEU A 143 -15.69 -1.64 -0.03
N THR A 144 -16.33 -0.46 0.01
CA THR A 144 -15.65 0.81 0.24
C THR A 144 -15.95 1.31 1.64
N VAL A 145 -14.90 1.54 2.43
CA VAL A 145 -15.02 2.01 3.81
C VAL A 145 -14.27 3.32 4.01
N ARG A 146 -14.81 4.19 4.85
CA ARG A 146 -14.10 5.34 5.39
C ARG A 146 -13.40 4.95 6.67
N ILE A 147 -12.16 5.39 6.83
CA ILE A 147 -11.47 5.34 8.13
C ILE A 147 -11.98 6.54 8.93
N PRO A 148 -12.42 6.33 10.18
CA PRO A 148 -12.94 7.41 11.03
C PRO A 148 -11.95 8.55 11.17
N LYS A 149 -12.47 9.79 11.26
CA LYS A 149 -11.64 10.98 11.50
C LYS A 149 -10.79 10.81 12.76
N GLY A 150 -9.55 11.23 12.70
CA GLY A 150 -8.59 11.16 13.81
C GLY A 150 -7.82 9.85 13.91
N VAL A 151 -8.07 8.90 13.02
CA VAL A 151 -7.31 7.65 12.89
C VAL A 151 -6.31 7.72 11.75
N MET A 152 -6.62 8.48 10.72
CA MET A 152 -5.72 8.75 9.61
C MET A 152 -6.01 10.13 9.03
N LEU A 153 -4.95 10.87 8.73
CA LEU A 153 -5.02 12.22 8.21
C LEU A 153 -4.33 12.32 6.84
N PRO A 154 -4.94 13.01 5.88
CA PRO A 154 -6.37 13.37 5.85
C PRO A 154 -7.27 12.15 5.84
N GLU A 155 -8.57 12.32 6.14
CA GLU A 155 -9.55 11.23 6.19
C GLU A 155 -9.41 10.29 4.99
N ALA A 156 -9.40 9.00 5.26
CA ALA A 156 -9.06 7.99 4.30
C ALA A 156 -10.27 7.21 3.81
N THR A 157 -10.25 6.89 2.53
CA THR A 157 -11.19 5.95 1.91
C THR A 157 -10.41 4.76 1.38
N LEU A 158 -10.85 3.55 1.73
CA LEU A 158 -10.28 2.30 1.23
C LEU A 158 -11.31 1.49 0.48
N ILE A 159 -10.91 1.00 -0.69
CA ILE A 159 -11.70 0.10 -1.52
C ILE A 159 -11.10 -1.30 -1.35
N ILE A 160 -11.86 -2.21 -0.78
CA ILE A 160 -11.49 -3.61 -0.57
C ILE A 160 -11.81 -4.36 -1.86
N ASP A 161 -10.83 -5.04 -2.45
CA ASP A 161 -11.00 -5.70 -3.76
C ASP A 161 -12.12 -6.74 -3.72
N ALA A 162 -12.12 -7.60 -2.69
CA ALA A 162 -13.17 -8.57 -2.45
C ALA A 162 -13.43 -8.78 -0.96
N ALA A 163 -14.66 -9.05 -0.58
CA ALA A 163 -15.03 -9.50 0.75
C ALA A 163 -16.01 -10.68 0.68
N LEU A 164 -15.87 -11.64 1.59
CA LEU A 164 -16.83 -12.73 1.77
C LEU A 164 -17.67 -12.45 2.99
N ILE A 165 -18.99 -12.60 2.86
CA ILE A 165 -19.94 -12.48 3.97
C ILE A 165 -20.57 -13.84 4.20
N THR A 166 -20.30 -14.46 5.34
CA THR A 166 -20.84 -15.76 5.74
C THR A 166 -21.61 -15.63 7.04
N ARG A 167 -22.57 -16.52 7.28
CA ARG A 167 -23.26 -16.59 8.56
C ARG A 167 -22.39 -17.22 9.63
N ALA A 168 -22.41 -16.64 10.82
CA ALA A 168 -21.80 -17.19 12.02
C ALA A 168 -22.90 -17.44 13.08
N GLU A 169 -22.57 -18.11 14.19
CA GLU A 169 -23.52 -18.40 15.27
C GLU A 169 -24.20 -17.14 15.82
N ALA A 170 -23.47 -16.04 15.94
CA ALA A 170 -23.95 -14.78 16.49
C ALA A 170 -23.95 -13.63 15.46
N GLY A 171 -24.39 -13.87 14.22
CA GLY A 171 -24.46 -12.81 13.20
C GLY A 171 -23.73 -13.14 11.91
N PHE A 172 -22.86 -12.25 11.47
CA PHE A 172 -22.11 -12.37 10.20
C PHE A 172 -20.62 -12.30 10.41
N LEU A 173 -19.90 -13.07 9.64
CA LEU A 173 -18.44 -13.04 9.53
C LEU A 173 -18.05 -12.47 8.18
N ILE A 174 -17.18 -11.45 8.18
CA ILE A 174 -16.63 -10.86 6.96
C ILE A 174 -15.16 -11.20 6.87
N ARG A 175 -14.73 -11.81 5.74
CA ARG A 175 -13.33 -12.04 5.38
C ARG A 175 -12.95 -11.17 4.23
N VAL A 176 -11.85 -10.44 4.36
CA VAL A 176 -11.31 -9.59 3.29
C VAL A 176 -10.45 -10.40 2.33
N GLY A 177 -10.44 -10.01 1.06
CA GLY A 177 -9.61 -10.59 0.02
C GLY A 177 -8.86 -9.53 -0.76
N GLU A 178 -7.64 -9.85 -1.13
CA GLU A 178 -6.79 -9.05 -2.02
C GLU A 178 -6.62 -9.78 -3.36
N ILE A 179 -6.72 -9.05 -4.47
CA ILE A 179 -6.63 -9.58 -5.82
C ILE A 179 -5.37 -9.03 -6.50
N LYS A 180 -4.50 -9.91 -6.99
CA LYS A 180 -3.29 -9.55 -7.72
C LYS A 180 -3.07 -10.46 -8.92
N VAL A 181 -2.52 -9.90 -9.99
CA VAL A 181 -2.08 -10.67 -11.17
C VAL A 181 -0.69 -11.29 -10.99
N PHE A 182 -0.38 -11.69 -9.76
CA PHE A 182 0.86 -12.40 -9.46
C PHE A 182 0.74 -13.87 -9.85
N PRO A 183 1.76 -14.47 -10.45
CA PRO A 183 1.72 -15.90 -10.79
C PRO A 183 1.89 -16.78 -9.56
N ASP A 184 0.97 -17.70 -9.33
CA ASP A 184 1.10 -18.74 -8.30
C ASP A 184 1.23 -20.12 -8.94
N ARG A 185 2.30 -20.83 -8.65
CA ARG A 185 2.61 -22.16 -9.18
C ARG A 185 2.37 -23.22 -8.09
N GLY A 186 1.11 -23.52 -7.82
CA GLY A 186 0.77 -24.56 -6.83
C GLY A 186 1.20 -24.20 -5.40
N GLY A 187 0.99 -22.93 -4.99
CA GLY A 187 1.38 -22.40 -3.69
C GLY A 187 2.76 -21.72 -3.68
N HIS A 188 3.44 -21.63 -4.83
CA HIS A 188 4.73 -20.96 -4.97
C HIS A 188 4.58 -19.63 -5.72
N THR A 189 4.44 -18.55 -4.97
CA THR A 189 4.51 -17.16 -5.43
C THR A 189 5.78 -16.53 -4.84
N ASP A 190 6.34 -15.53 -5.50
CA ASP A 190 7.47 -14.76 -4.96
C ASP A 190 7.18 -14.26 -3.54
N PRO A 191 8.08 -14.46 -2.56
CA PRO A 191 7.84 -14.06 -1.17
C PRO A 191 7.54 -12.56 -0.99
N ALA A 192 8.15 -11.69 -1.80
CA ALA A 192 7.91 -10.25 -1.74
C ALA A 192 6.51 -9.89 -2.27
N GLU A 193 6.05 -10.57 -3.34
CA GLU A 193 4.69 -10.44 -3.88
C GLU A 193 3.64 -10.89 -2.86
N ILE A 194 3.84 -12.04 -2.20
CA ILE A 194 2.96 -12.51 -1.11
C ILE A 194 2.94 -11.52 0.04
N SER A 195 4.11 -11.05 0.49
CA SER A 195 4.22 -10.08 1.58
C SER A 195 3.47 -8.79 1.26
N THR A 196 3.56 -8.32 0.03
CA THR A 196 2.83 -7.13 -0.44
C THR A 196 1.32 -7.35 -0.41
N ALA A 197 0.83 -8.47 -0.94
CA ALA A 197 -0.59 -8.79 -0.96
C ALA A 197 -1.16 -8.96 0.46
N ARG A 198 -0.43 -9.65 1.35
CA ARG A 198 -0.81 -9.78 2.77
C ARG A 198 -0.85 -8.44 3.49
N ALA A 199 0.13 -7.56 3.24
CA ALA A 199 0.16 -6.23 3.84
C ALA A 199 -1.07 -5.41 3.44
N GLN A 200 -1.49 -5.47 2.18
CA GLN A 200 -2.69 -4.80 1.69
C GLN A 200 -3.97 -5.38 2.30
N ALA A 201 -4.09 -6.70 2.31
CA ALA A 201 -5.22 -7.37 2.96
C ALA A 201 -5.31 -7.05 4.46
N GLY A 202 -4.17 -6.91 5.15
CA GLY A 202 -4.11 -6.48 6.56
C GLY A 202 -4.62 -5.05 6.77
N VAL A 203 -4.30 -4.13 5.85
CA VAL A 203 -4.86 -2.77 5.86
C VAL A 203 -6.39 -2.81 5.67
N TYR A 204 -6.89 -3.65 4.77
CA TYR A 204 -8.33 -3.83 4.57
C TYR A 204 -9.03 -4.38 5.82
N GLN A 205 -8.44 -5.40 6.43
CA GLN A 205 -8.99 -6.01 7.65
C GLN A 205 -9.09 -4.98 8.78
N HIS A 206 -8.03 -4.22 9.02
CA HIS A 206 -8.02 -3.18 10.04
C HIS A 206 -9.03 -2.06 9.75
N ALA A 207 -9.05 -1.53 8.51
CA ALA A 207 -9.97 -0.47 8.12
C ALA A 207 -11.44 -0.90 8.22
N LEU A 208 -11.76 -2.13 7.80
CA LEU A 208 -13.12 -2.67 7.93
C LEU A 208 -13.50 -2.85 9.40
N SER A 209 -12.57 -3.29 10.25
CA SER A 209 -12.79 -3.41 11.70
C SER A 209 -13.12 -2.06 12.32
N LEU A 210 -12.41 -0.99 11.94
CA LEU A 210 -12.71 0.37 12.37
C LEU A 210 -14.09 0.85 11.88
N ALA A 211 -14.45 0.56 10.63
CA ALA A 211 -15.76 0.92 10.08
C ALA A 211 -16.90 0.19 10.80
N VAL A 212 -16.73 -1.10 11.10
CA VAL A 212 -17.70 -1.89 11.90
C VAL A 212 -17.83 -1.32 13.31
N GLN A 213 -16.73 -0.87 13.90
CA GLN A 213 -16.73 -0.24 15.22
C GLN A 213 -17.43 1.14 15.20
N ASP A 214 -17.13 1.99 14.24
CA ASP A 214 -17.74 3.30 14.07
C ASP A 214 -19.26 3.22 13.88
N LEU A 215 -19.72 2.20 13.15
CA LEU A 215 -21.13 1.90 12.94
C LEU A 215 -21.79 1.15 14.13
N GLN A 216 -21.07 0.84 15.19
CA GLN A 216 -21.53 0.11 16.38
C GLN A 216 -22.11 -1.28 16.07
N LEU A 217 -21.51 -1.99 15.09
CA LEU A 217 -21.99 -3.29 14.58
C LEU A 217 -21.30 -4.51 15.19
N GLN A 218 -20.36 -4.35 16.13
CA GLN A 218 -19.48 -5.42 16.65
C GLN A 218 -20.25 -6.62 17.23
N ASN A 219 -21.48 -6.41 17.68
CA ASN A 219 -22.33 -7.48 18.21
C ASN A 219 -22.99 -8.36 17.11
N SER A 220 -23.05 -7.88 15.88
CA SER A 220 -23.72 -8.52 14.75
C SER A 220 -22.80 -8.87 13.59
N VAL A 221 -21.68 -8.15 13.49
CA VAL A 221 -20.71 -8.29 12.39
C VAL A 221 -19.32 -8.45 12.98
N LYS A 222 -18.68 -9.56 12.68
CA LYS A 222 -17.28 -9.82 13.03
C LYS A 222 -16.43 -9.75 11.76
N VAL A 223 -15.37 -8.99 11.80
CA VAL A 223 -14.31 -9.05 10.77
C VAL A 223 -13.32 -10.12 11.18
N ASP A 224 -13.10 -11.11 10.30
CA ASP A 224 -12.19 -12.22 10.57
C ASP A 224 -10.73 -11.73 10.56
N THR A 225 -9.89 -12.32 11.38
CA THR A 225 -8.45 -12.12 11.36
C THR A 225 -7.78 -12.90 10.23
N THR A 226 -8.50 -13.83 9.60
CA THR A 226 -8.07 -14.52 8.39
C THR A 226 -8.73 -13.91 7.16
N GLY A 227 -7.96 -13.83 6.08
CA GLY A 227 -8.42 -13.39 4.78
C GLY A 227 -8.09 -14.39 3.69
N PHE A 228 -8.14 -13.95 2.44
CA PHE A 228 -7.74 -14.76 1.30
C PHE A 228 -7.05 -13.91 0.24
N LEU A 229 -6.20 -14.55 -0.57
CA LEU A 229 -5.54 -13.90 -1.69
C LEU A 229 -5.96 -14.59 -2.98
N VAL A 230 -6.18 -13.79 -4.03
CA VAL A 230 -6.52 -14.27 -5.37
C VAL A 230 -5.39 -13.89 -6.30
N PHE A 231 -4.71 -14.91 -6.80
CA PHE A 231 -3.61 -14.79 -7.75
C PHE A 231 -3.97 -15.40 -9.10
N THR A 232 -3.06 -15.37 -10.06
CA THR A 232 -3.24 -15.98 -11.38
C THR A 232 -2.42 -17.25 -11.52
N TRP A 233 -2.96 -18.23 -12.24
CA TRP A 233 -2.14 -19.35 -12.70
C TRP A 233 -1.14 -18.86 -13.75
N PRO A 234 0.13 -19.31 -13.74
CA PRO A 234 1.14 -18.88 -14.71
C PRO A 234 0.69 -19.13 -16.15
N GLY A 235 0.76 -18.08 -16.96
CA GLY A 235 0.38 -18.15 -18.39
C GLY A 235 -1.12 -18.13 -18.67
N SER A 236 -1.98 -18.00 -17.63
CA SER A 236 -3.41 -17.84 -17.81
C SER A 236 -4.03 -16.89 -16.77
N ASN A 237 -5.28 -16.48 -17.00
CA ASN A 237 -6.06 -15.71 -16.03
C ASN A 237 -6.85 -16.62 -15.05
N SER A 238 -6.59 -17.93 -15.02
CA SER A 238 -7.27 -18.80 -14.05
C SER A 238 -6.92 -18.40 -12.63
N PRO A 239 -7.92 -18.18 -11.73
CA PRO A 239 -7.64 -17.75 -10.38
C PRO A 239 -7.06 -18.89 -9.55
N VAL A 240 -6.06 -18.56 -8.76
CA VAL A 240 -5.51 -19.41 -7.71
C VAL A 240 -5.84 -18.76 -6.37
N ILE A 241 -6.61 -19.45 -5.55
CA ILE A 241 -7.00 -18.95 -4.22
C ILE A 241 -5.99 -19.45 -3.19
N ARG A 242 -5.47 -18.54 -2.40
CA ARG A 242 -4.77 -18.84 -1.14
C ARG A 242 -5.75 -18.57 0.00
N PRO A 243 -6.36 -19.61 0.55
CA PRO A 243 -7.37 -19.48 1.59
C PRO A 243 -6.73 -19.29 2.97
N ASN A 244 -7.51 -18.74 3.90
CA ASN A 244 -7.19 -18.69 5.33
C ASN A 244 -5.82 -18.04 5.63
N GLU A 245 -5.47 -17.00 4.90
CA GLU A 245 -4.26 -16.22 5.18
C GLU A 245 -4.43 -15.47 6.51
N ASP A 246 -3.56 -15.77 7.48
CA ASP A 246 -3.54 -15.06 8.76
C ASP A 246 -3.05 -13.63 8.56
N LEU A 247 -3.92 -12.67 8.81
CA LEU A 247 -3.68 -11.23 8.65
C LEU A 247 -3.45 -10.51 9.99
N THR A 248 -3.43 -11.24 11.11
CA THR A 248 -3.33 -10.64 12.45
C THR A 248 -2.15 -9.70 12.58
N PHE A 249 -0.97 -10.15 12.15
CA PHE A 249 0.24 -9.34 12.22
C PHE A 249 0.20 -8.13 11.27
N GLN A 250 -0.33 -8.33 10.07
CA GLN A 250 -0.44 -7.25 9.06
C GLN A 250 -1.47 -6.20 9.48
N ALA A 251 -2.57 -6.61 10.08
CA ALA A 251 -3.57 -5.69 10.62
C ALA A 251 -3.02 -4.87 11.81
N LEU A 252 -2.29 -5.51 12.72
CA LEU A 252 -1.60 -4.81 13.82
C LEU A 252 -0.55 -3.82 13.28
N ARG A 253 0.19 -4.17 12.25
CA ARG A 253 1.13 -3.23 11.59
C ARG A 253 0.41 -2.06 10.95
N ALA A 254 -0.77 -2.28 10.36
CA ALA A 254 -1.59 -1.21 9.80
C ALA A 254 -2.09 -0.25 10.90
N GLU A 255 -2.58 -0.79 12.02
CA GLU A 255 -2.98 -0.02 13.20
C GLU A 255 -1.85 0.86 13.71
N GLN A 256 -0.69 0.26 14.00
CA GLN A 256 0.50 1.00 14.45
C GLN A 256 0.98 2.03 13.42
N GLY A 257 0.86 1.71 12.13
CA GLY A 257 1.20 2.62 11.04
C GLY A 257 0.27 3.82 10.99
N PHE A 258 -1.03 3.64 11.15
CA PHE A 258 -2.01 4.72 11.18
C PHE A 258 -1.79 5.63 12.39
N GLU A 259 -1.59 5.05 13.59
CA GLU A 259 -1.26 5.82 14.80
C GLU A 259 0.02 6.63 14.63
N LYS A 260 1.04 6.03 14.00
CA LYS A 260 2.32 6.71 13.76
C LYS A 260 2.17 7.86 12.77
N LEU A 261 1.41 7.68 11.69
CA LEU A 261 1.11 8.74 10.73
C LEU A 261 0.36 9.91 11.38
N ASP A 262 -0.57 9.60 12.27
CA ASP A 262 -1.34 10.59 13.03
C ASP A 262 -0.44 11.44 13.93
N GLN A 263 0.51 10.79 14.62
CA GLN A 263 1.53 11.48 15.42
C GLN A 263 2.44 12.37 14.57
N ILE A 264 2.87 11.88 13.41
CA ILE A 264 3.69 12.64 12.45
C ILE A 264 2.90 13.83 11.93
N ALA A 265 1.65 13.64 11.51
CA ALA A 265 0.78 14.71 11.04
C ALA A 265 0.62 15.83 12.09
N SER A 266 0.37 15.44 13.33
CA SER A 266 0.28 16.39 14.45
C SER A 266 1.58 17.17 14.67
N GLY A 267 2.75 16.50 14.51
CA GLY A 267 4.06 17.13 14.58
C GLY A 267 4.32 18.11 13.43
N ILE A 268 3.93 17.73 12.22
CA ILE A 268 4.09 18.54 11.00
C ILE A 268 3.29 19.84 11.13
N VAL A 269 2.01 19.76 11.54
CA VAL A 269 1.16 20.94 11.71
C VAL A 269 1.77 21.92 12.71
N LYS A 270 2.29 21.42 13.84
CA LYS A 270 2.90 22.25 14.89
C LYS A 270 4.21 22.92 14.48
N ASN A 271 4.96 22.29 13.59
CA ASN A 271 6.30 22.73 13.18
C ASN A 271 6.34 23.23 11.73
N ARG A 272 5.20 23.65 11.18
CA ARG A 272 5.14 24.22 9.82
C ARG A 272 6.04 25.44 9.74
N PRO A 273 6.98 25.51 8.79
CA PRO A 273 7.76 26.73 8.54
C PRO A 273 6.83 27.89 8.11
N GLU A 274 7.06 29.09 8.66
CA GLU A 274 6.22 30.26 8.37
C GLU A 274 6.32 30.73 6.92
N ASP A 275 7.44 30.45 6.26
CA ASP A 275 7.80 30.87 4.90
C ASP A 275 7.36 29.87 3.81
N VAL A 276 6.85 28.70 4.19
CA VAL A 276 6.42 27.68 3.21
C VAL A 276 5.01 27.97 2.74
N SER A 277 4.90 28.42 1.49
CA SER A 277 3.62 28.64 0.79
C SER A 277 3.19 27.47 -0.10
N ASP A 278 4.13 26.61 -0.50
CA ASP A 278 3.91 25.46 -1.40
C ASP A 278 4.31 24.14 -0.74
N HIS A 279 3.38 23.19 -0.72
CA HIS A 279 3.62 21.86 -0.18
C HIS A 279 4.66 21.06 -0.99
N LEU A 280 4.72 21.24 -2.31
CA LEU A 280 5.74 20.60 -3.17
C LEU A 280 7.14 21.05 -2.76
N GLU A 281 7.32 22.36 -2.59
CA GLU A 281 8.58 22.96 -2.16
C GLU A 281 8.99 22.45 -0.77
N TRP A 282 8.04 22.37 0.15
CA TRP A 282 8.31 21.87 1.48
C TRP A 282 8.80 20.42 1.47
N VAL A 283 8.12 19.54 0.73
CA VAL A 283 8.55 18.14 0.59
C VAL A 283 9.91 18.05 -0.09
N ALA A 284 10.15 18.85 -1.14
CA ALA A 284 11.40 18.86 -1.90
C ALA A 284 12.63 19.22 -1.06
N HIS A 285 12.46 20.15 -0.11
CA HIS A 285 13.56 20.65 0.75
C HIS A 285 13.62 19.97 2.12
N SER A 286 12.71 19.05 2.41
CA SER A 286 12.70 18.31 3.67
C SER A 286 13.83 17.30 3.72
N LYS A 287 14.16 16.86 4.95
CA LYS A 287 15.22 15.89 5.17
C LYS A 287 14.85 14.54 4.55
N THR A 288 15.78 14.00 3.79
CA THR A 288 15.66 12.67 3.20
C THR A 288 16.48 11.64 3.96
N GLU A 289 15.98 10.40 4.02
CA GLU A 289 16.72 9.22 4.47
C GLU A 289 16.59 8.14 3.41
N TYR A 290 17.63 7.96 2.61
CA TYR A 290 17.67 6.95 1.56
C TYR A 290 17.84 5.55 2.16
N ARG A 291 17.22 4.57 1.53
CA ARG A 291 17.44 3.13 1.73
C ARG A 291 17.50 2.47 0.37
N GLU A 292 18.18 1.34 0.28
CA GLU A 292 18.28 0.57 -0.98
C GLU A 292 16.90 0.34 -1.62
N ALA A 293 15.90 -0.03 -0.83
CA ALA A 293 14.54 -0.21 -1.30
C ALA A 293 13.93 1.05 -1.95
N CYS A 294 14.42 2.27 -1.66
CA CYS A 294 13.91 3.51 -2.25
C CYS A 294 14.03 3.51 -3.78
N TRP A 295 15.08 2.88 -4.31
CA TRP A 295 15.28 2.76 -5.76
C TRP A 295 14.12 2.04 -6.47
N GLY A 296 13.39 1.20 -5.77
CA GLY A 296 12.26 0.44 -6.32
C GLY A 296 10.87 1.12 -6.16
N PHE A 297 10.78 2.31 -5.51
CA PHE A 297 9.46 2.91 -5.26
C PHE A 297 9.44 4.43 -5.10
N CYS A 298 10.57 5.10 -4.97
CA CYS A 298 10.61 6.53 -4.62
C CYS A 298 11.18 7.36 -5.76
N ASP A 299 10.39 8.27 -6.31
CA ASP A 299 10.79 9.17 -7.40
C ASP A 299 11.92 10.14 -7.01
N LEU A 300 12.23 10.29 -5.71
CA LEU A 300 13.37 11.08 -5.22
C LEU A 300 14.64 10.24 -5.01
N ALA A 301 14.67 8.96 -5.36
CA ALA A 301 15.84 8.11 -5.13
C ALA A 301 17.11 8.67 -5.80
N ALA A 302 17.02 9.09 -7.06
CA ALA A 302 18.12 9.72 -7.79
C ALA A 302 18.57 11.03 -7.11
N ARG A 303 17.65 11.87 -6.66
CA ARG A 303 17.95 13.09 -5.90
C ARG A 303 18.74 12.80 -4.62
N CYS A 304 18.37 11.73 -3.89
CA CYS A 304 19.10 11.33 -2.67
C CYS A 304 20.52 10.88 -3.00
N GLN A 305 20.75 10.22 -4.14
CA GLN A 305 22.10 9.85 -4.57
C GLN A 305 22.93 11.07 -4.93
N ASP A 306 22.37 12.00 -5.70
CA ASP A 306 23.05 13.26 -6.03
C ASP A 306 23.41 14.06 -4.77
N LEU A 307 22.50 14.15 -3.80
CA LEU A 307 22.77 14.77 -2.50
C LEU A 307 23.93 14.09 -1.74
N ALA A 308 24.05 12.78 -1.84
CA ALA A 308 25.15 12.07 -1.20
C ALA A 308 26.50 12.41 -1.84
N ILE A 309 26.52 12.58 -3.18
CA ILE A 309 27.69 13.01 -3.95
C ILE A 309 28.01 14.49 -3.63
N GLU A 310 27.00 15.37 -3.74
CA GLU A 310 27.15 16.80 -3.47
C GLU A 310 27.70 17.10 -2.06
N GLN A 311 27.23 16.34 -1.07
CA GLN A 311 27.63 16.51 0.34
C GLN A 311 28.85 15.67 0.72
N ASP A 312 29.31 14.81 -0.17
CA ASP A 312 30.37 13.81 0.08
C ASP A 312 30.13 12.97 1.35
N ARG A 313 28.88 12.56 1.59
CA ARG A 313 28.44 11.93 2.83
C ARG A 313 27.66 10.65 2.61
N ALA A 314 28.25 9.52 2.95
CA ALA A 314 27.62 8.20 2.86
C ALA A 314 26.32 8.04 3.69
N ILE A 315 26.18 8.79 4.79
CA ILE A 315 24.99 8.70 5.65
C ILE A 315 23.71 9.13 4.93
N VAL A 316 23.79 9.94 3.89
CA VAL A 316 22.67 10.35 3.05
C VAL A 316 22.08 9.16 2.30
N LEU A 317 22.93 8.16 1.98
CA LEU A 317 22.52 6.87 1.37
C LEU A 317 22.02 5.85 2.41
N GLY A 318 21.89 6.25 3.65
CA GLY A 318 21.41 5.40 4.74
C GLY A 318 22.53 4.75 5.56
N ARG A 319 22.09 4.07 6.63
CA ARG A 319 23.03 3.52 7.64
C ARG A 319 23.87 2.37 7.10
N ASP A 320 23.33 1.57 6.19
CA ASP A 320 24.04 0.39 5.68
C ASP A 320 25.14 0.81 4.71
N ALA A 321 24.87 1.77 3.82
CA ALA A 321 25.90 2.38 2.98
C ALA A 321 26.98 3.06 3.83
N SER A 322 26.57 3.83 4.85
CA SER A 322 27.52 4.48 5.78
C SER A 322 28.41 3.48 6.54
N ARG A 323 27.86 2.33 6.93
CA ARG A 323 28.64 1.26 7.57
C ARG A 323 29.61 0.60 6.60
N ALA A 324 29.15 0.32 5.37
CA ALA A 324 29.96 -0.32 4.35
C ALA A 324 31.15 0.55 3.95
N LEU A 325 30.95 1.87 3.80
CA LEU A 325 32.02 2.81 3.45
C LEU A 325 32.90 3.19 4.66
N GLY A 326 32.42 2.98 5.89
CA GLY A 326 33.19 3.30 7.11
C GLY A 326 33.60 4.76 7.17
N THR A 327 34.89 5.05 7.09
CA THR A 327 35.46 6.42 7.06
C THR A 327 35.70 6.95 5.65
N VAL A 328 35.48 6.12 4.61
CA VAL A 328 35.67 6.50 3.21
C VAL A 328 34.50 7.37 2.77
N THR A 329 34.80 8.50 2.14
CA THR A 329 33.77 9.42 1.60
C THR A 329 33.14 8.87 0.32
N VAL A 330 32.02 9.44 -0.11
CA VAL A 330 31.35 9.00 -1.35
C VAL A 330 32.23 9.25 -2.55
N SER A 331 32.85 10.42 -2.64
CA SER A 331 33.79 10.75 -3.73
C SER A 331 34.95 9.77 -3.79
N ARG A 332 35.55 9.46 -2.63
CA ARG A 332 36.65 8.48 -2.57
C ARG A 332 36.21 7.07 -2.96
N ALA A 333 35.02 6.67 -2.57
CA ALA A 333 34.48 5.37 -2.98
C ALA A 333 34.28 5.28 -4.51
N ILE A 334 33.81 6.36 -5.14
CA ILE A 334 33.69 6.47 -6.59
C ILE A 334 35.07 6.38 -7.26
N GLU A 335 36.08 7.12 -6.76
CA GLU A 335 37.43 7.02 -7.27
C GLU A 335 38.00 5.59 -7.18
N LEU A 336 37.79 4.90 -6.07
CA LEU A 336 38.20 3.52 -5.87
C LEU A 336 37.50 2.58 -6.86
N MET A 337 36.21 2.78 -7.08
CA MET A 337 35.44 2.01 -8.07
C MET A 337 35.98 2.22 -9.49
N ASP A 338 36.42 3.44 -9.82
CA ASP A 338 37.02 3.81 -11.10
C ASP A 338 38.51 3.41 -11.23
N GLY A 339 39.08 2.77 -10.19
CA GLY A 339 40.41 2.18 -10.23
C GLY A 339 41.53 3.02 -9.60
N ALA A 340 41.19 4.00 -8.77
CA ALA A 340 42.18 4.73 -7.97
C ALA A 340 42.97 3.77 -7.07
N THR A 341 44.23 4.08 -6.78
CA THR A 341 45.09 3.27 -5.93
C THR A 341 44.58 3.36 -4.46
N PRO A 342 44.30 2.22 -3.80
CA PRO A 342 43.94 2.20 -2.38
C PRO A 342 45.13 2.67 -1.50
N GLU A 343 44.82 3.46 -0.49
CA GLU A 343 45.82 3.97 0.47
C GLU A 343 45.87 3.13 1.75
N THR A 344 44.86 2.32 2.02
CA THR A 344 44.74 1.48 3.20
C THR A 344 44.29 0.07 2.86
N GLU A 345 44.52 -0.90 3.76
CA GLU A 345 43.98 -2.27 3.60
C GLU A 345 42.46 -2.27 3.55
N PHE A 346 41.79 -1.37 4.27
CA PHE A 346 40.35 -1.20 4.21
C PHE A 346 39.89 -0.73 2.84
N GLU A 347 40.54 0.29 2.25
CA GLU A 347 40.23 0.75 0.89
C GLU A 347 40.48 -0.33 -0.15
N GLN A 348 41.51 -1.17 0.01
CA GLN A 348 41.75 -2.29 -0.90
C GLN A 348 40.60 -3.30 -0.86
N SER A 349 40.13 -3.66 0.34
CA SER A 349 38.97 -4.55 0.49
C SER A 349 37.69 -3.94 -0.05
N LEU A 350 37.47 -2.65 0.21
CA LEU A 350 36.30 -1.90 -0.28
C LEU A 350 36.31 -1.79 -1.80
N GLN A 351 37.45 -1.48 -2.39
CA GLN A 351 37.61 -1.42 -3.86
C GLN A 351 37.20 -2.71 -4.53
N GLN A 352 37.66 -3.85 -4.01
CA GLN A 352 37.26 -5.16 -4.56
C GLN A 352 35.75 -5.36 -4.47
N GLN A 353 35.12 -5.04 -3.34
CA GLN A 353 33.66 -5.16 -3.17
C GLN A 353 32.88 -4.25 -4.14
N LEU A 354 33.33 -3.01 -4.31
CA LEU A 354 32.70 -2.04 -5.21
C LEU A 354 32.83 -2.46 -6.69
N GLN A 355 34.01 -2.99 -7.08
CA GLN A 355 34.23 -3.48 -8.43
C GLN A 355 33.40 -4.72 -8.74
N ASP A 356 33.30 -5.68 -7.79
CA ASP A 356 32.49 -6.88 -7.92
C ASP A 356 31.00 -6.51 -8.06
N ALA A 357 30.50 -5.57 -7.22
CA ALA A 357 29.12 -5.08 -7.30
C ALA A 357 28.82 -4.35 -8.63
N ASN A 358 29.74 -3.54 -9.12
CA ASN A 358 29.62 -2.83 -10.40
C ASN A 358 29.60 -3.81 -11.58
N TRP A 359 30.43 -4.84 -11.53
CA TRP A 359 30.45 -5.90 -12.56
C TRP A 359 29.12 -6.66 -12.62
N GLU A 360 28.52 -7.00 -11.47
CA GLU A 360 27.21 -7.64 -11.39
C GLU A 360 26.08 -6.74 -11.92
N ALA A 361 26.14 -5.43 -11.67
CA ALA A 361 25.17 -4.47 -12.17
C ALA A 361 25.22 -4.30 -13.70
N LEU A 362 26.41 -4.34 -14.29
CA LEU A 362 26.61 -4.22 -15.75
C LEU A 362 26.25 -5.49 -16.53
N ASN A 363 26.12 -6.63 -15.88
CA ASN A 363 25.85 -7.93 -16.51
C ASN A 363 24.43 -8.48 -16.23
N LYS A 364 23.56 -7.68 -15.61
CA LYS A 364 22.11 -7.93 -15.46
C LYS A 364 21.32 -7.18 -16.50
#